data_b7995d1304eee8c8721c1614169d68f5
#
_entry.id   b7995d1304eee8c8721c1614169d68f5
#
_cell.length_a   1.000
_cell.length_b   1.000
_cell.length_c   1.000
_cell.angle_alpha   90.00
_cell.angle_beta   90.00
_cell.angle_gamma   90.00
#
_symmetry.space_group_name_H-M   'P 1'
#
loop_
_entity.id
_entity.type
_entity.pdbx_description
1 polymer ?
#
loop_
_entity_poly.entity_id
_entity_poly.type
_entity_poly.pdbx_seq_one_letter_code
_entity_poly.pdbx_strand_id
1 'polypeptide(L)'
;MKGDVFDPKAVKKALNLVEEYDAVVSPVGGTPADPKADSEGNIALIDACVAKGIKKFVLVTSIGTGDSKSAPPQNVYDALEPVLIEKEKAEEHLKNIAKEKGIDFVIVRPGGLKSEPRTNTAVLTENTNVCGAIHREDVAALTMMCVLKDKANGKVLSAVDKAQLFDQPEFEVFEVGDGPLSPTQEATENALK
;
A
#
# COMPACT_ATOMS: atom_id res chain seq x y z
N MET A 1 -5.01 -15.10 12.95
CA MET A 1 -6.44 -15.52 12.83
C MET A 1 -6.75 -15.67 11.34
N LYS A 2 -7.53 -16.68 10.95
CA LYS A 2 -8.09 -16.79 9.59
C LYS A 2 -9.41 -16.04 9.57
N GLY A 3 -9.65 -15.21 8.56
CA GLY A 3 -10.88 -14.45 8.37
C GLY A 3 -11.12 -14.18 6.90
N ASP A 4 -12.34 -13.80 6.56
CA ASP A 4 -12.76 -13.39 5.24
C ASP A 4 -13.15 -11.91 5.32
N VAL A 5 -12.62 -11.09 4.42
CA VAL A 5 -12.91 -9.65 4.37
C VAL A 5 -14.37 -9.37 4.00
N PHE A 6 -15.04 -10.31 3.33
CA PHE A 6 -16.47 -10.24 3.01
C PHE A 6 -17.38 -10.69 4.15
N ASP A 7 -16.83 -11.21 5.27
CA ASP A 7 -17.60 -11.51 6.48
C ASP A 7 -17.44 -10.38 7.51
N PRO A 8 -18.46 -9.50 7.69
CA PRO A 8 -18.38 -8.41 8.66
C PRO A 8 -18.14 -8.90 10.10
N LYS A 9 -18.57 -10.12 10.43
CA LYS A 9 -18.33 -10.70 11.77
C LYS A 9 -16.85 -11.07 11.94
N ALA A 10 -16.24 -11.63 10.89
CA ALA A 10 -14.81 -11.96 10.92
C ALA A 10 -13.96 -10.69 11.00
N VAL A 11 -14.28 -9.65 10.22
CA VAL A 11 -13.61 -8.34 10.27
C VAL A 11 -13.75 -7.72 11.65
N LYS A 12 -14.98 -7.63 12.19
CA LYS A 12 -15.22 -7.10 13.54
C LYS A 12 -14.47 -7.90 14.62
N LYS A 13 -14.45 -9.22 14.50
CA LYS A 13 -13.71 -10.07 15.43
C LYS A 13 -12.21 -9.79 15.36
N ALA A 14 -11.64 -9.62 14.17
CA ALA A 14 -10.23 -9.29 13.99
C ALA A 14 -9.90 -7.93 14.64
N LEU A 15 -10.70 -6.91 14.36
CA LEU A 15 -10.52 -5.57 14.93
C LEU A 15 -10.70 -5.52 16.45
N ASN A 16 -11.39 -6.49 17.05
CA ASN A 16 -11.58 -6.56 18.51
C ASN A 16 -10.52 -7.40 19.24
N LEU A 17 -9.51 -7.93 18.51
CA LEU A 17 -8.40 -8.64 19.16
C LEU A 17 -7.45 -7.72 19.92
N VAL A 18 -7.43 -6.46 19.56
CA VAL A 18 -6.59 -5.43 20.17
C VAL A 18 -7.49 -4.27 20.58
N GLU A 19 -7.21 -3.66 21.71
CA GLU A 19 -8.02 -2.55 22.24
C GLU A 19 -7.75 -1.26 21.49
N GLU A 20 -6.48 -0.96 21.23
CA GLU A 20 -6.02 0.25 20.55
C GLU A 20 -5.17 -0.10 19.33
N TYR A 21 -5.29 0.71 18.29
CA TYR A 21 -4.53 0.60 17.04
C TYR A 21 -3.97 1.97 16.66
N ASP A 22 -2.69 2.03 16.34
CA ASP A 22 -2.08 3.21 15.75
C ASP A 22 -2.46 3.34 14.27
N ALA A 23 -2.47 2.22 13.55
CA ALA A 23 -2.84 2.19 12.13
C ALA A 23 -3.35 0.80 11.71
N VAL A 24 -4.02 0.75 10.57
CA VAL A 24 -4.33 -0.48 9.84
C VAL A 24 -3.67 -0.45 8.48
N VAL A 25 -3.06 -1.56 8.08
CA VAL A 25 -2.50 -1.77 6.75
C VAL A 25 -3.33 -2.82 6.03
N SER A 26 -3.85 -2.50 4.85
CA SER A 26 -4.54 -3.45 4.00
C SER A 26 -3.77 -3.76 2.72
N PRO A 27 -3.16 -4.94 2.59
CA PRO A 27 -2.66 -5.47 1.34
C PRO A 27 -3.68 -6.42 0.67
N VAL A 28 -4.96 -6.32 1.03
CA VAL A 28 -6.02 -7.17 0.50
C VAL A 28 -6.22 -6.89 -0.98
N GLY A 29 -6.34 -7.93 -1.79
CA GLY A 29 -6.60 -7.84 -3.21
C GLY A 29 -7.14 -9.14 -3.77
N GLY A 30 -7.79 -9.04 -4.92
CA GLY A 30 -8.33 -10.13 -5.70
C GLY A 30 -7.43 -10.54 -6.86
N THR A 31 -8.05 -11.10 -7.86
CA THR A 31 -7.43 -11.49 -9.13
C THR A 31 -8.22 -10.88 -10.29
N PRO A 32 -7.65 -10.80 -11.52
CA PRO A 32 -8.41 -10.30 -12.68
C PRO A 32 -9.72 -11.06 -12.93
N ALA A 33 -9.81 -12.33 -12.53
CA ALA A 33 -11.03 -13.14 -12.66
C ALA A 33 -12.05 -12.88 -11.54
N ASP A 34 -11.60 -12.42 -10.35
CA ASP A 34 -12.44 -12.05 -9.22
C ASP A 34 -11.82 -10.88 -8.45
N PRO A 35 -12.03 -9.64 -8.91
CA PRO A 35 -11.38 -8.45 -8.35
C PRO A 35 -12.16 -7.83 -7.17
N LYS A 36 -13.25 -8.42 -6.71
CA LYS A 36 -14.14 -7.82 -5.69
C LYS A 36 -13.44 -7.49 -4.38
N ALA A 37 -12.42 -8.26 -4.00
CA ALA A 37 -11.67 -7.98 -2.78
C ALA A 37 -10.92 -6.63 -2.87
N ASP A 38 -10.56 -6.19 -4.09
CA ASP A 38 -9.89 -4.91 -4.32
C ASP A 38 -10.79 -3.71 -4.02
N SER A 39 -12.10 -3.80 -4.26
CA SER A 39 -13.08 -2.75 -3.94
C SER A 39 -13.91 -3.10 -2.70
N GLU A 40 -14.90 -3.99 -2.85
CA GLU A 40 -15.90 -4.28 -1.81
C GLU A 40 -15.24 -4.71 -0.49
N GLY A 41 -14.20 -5.57 -0.58
CA GLY A 41 -13.48 -6.04 0.59
C GLY A 41 -12.73 -4.93 1.31
N ASN A 42 -11.99 -4.09 0.56
CA ASN A 42 -11.27 -2.96 1.15
C ASN A 42 -12.22 -1.88 1.68
N ILE A 43 -13.29 -1.55 0.96
CA ILE A 43 -14.31 -0.58 1.41
C ILE A 43 -14.92 -1.04 2.74
N ALA A 44 -15.36 -2.30 2.82
CA ALA A 44 -15.90 -2.86 4.06
C ALA A 44 -14.89 -2.82 5.22
N LEU A 45 -13.62 -3.10 4.94
CA LEU A 45 -12.56 -3.02 5.95
C LEU A 45 -12.32 -1.57 6.40
N ILE A 46 -12.25 -0.61 5.47
CA ILE A 46 -12.08 0.81 5.77
C ILE A 46 -13.22 1.28 6.67
N ASP A 47 -14.48 1.01 6.30
CA ASP A 47 -15.66 1.42 7.07
C ASP A 47 -15.65 0.82 8.48
N ALA A 48 -15.30 -0.46 8.60
CA ALA A 48 -15.20 -1.12 9.90
C ALA A 48 -14.09 -0.51 10.78
N CYS A 49 -12.95 -0.13 10.18
CA CYS A 49 -11.85 0.54 10.86
C CYS A 49 -12.25 1.93 11.34
N VAL A 50 -12.91 2.71 10.49
CA VAL A 50 -13.43 4.04 10.86
C VAL A 50 -14.45 3.95 11.99
N ALA A 51 -15.38 2.99 11.90
CA ALA A 51 -16.37 2.75 12.96
C ALA A 51 -15.72 2.31 14.29
N LYS A 52 -14.55 1.68 14.25
CA LYS A 52 -13.75 1.31 15.43
C LYS A 52 -12.95 2.50 16.01
N GLY A 53 -12.86 3.62 15.28
CA GLY A 53 -12.10 4.81 15.70
C GLY A 53 -10.62 4.77 15.35
N ILE A 54 -10.23 3.98 14.34
CA ILE A 54 -8.85 3.94 13.85
C ILE A 54 -8.51 5.29 13.20
N LYS A 55 -7.34 5.83 13.53
CA LYS A 55 -6.92 7.17 13.11
C LYS A 55 -6.14 7.19 11.81
N LYS A 56 -5.51 6.08 11.42
CA LYS A 56 -4.69 5.99 10.22
C LYS A 56 -4.94 4.68 9.46
N PHE A 57 -5.12 4.80 8.13
CA PHE A 57 -5.29 3.64 7.25
C PHE A 57 -4.27 3.67 6.11
N VAL A 58 -3.51 2.61 5.92
CA VAL A 58 -2.56 2.46 4.81
C VAL A 58 -3.09 1.40 3.85
N LEU A 59 -3.44 1.83 2.63
CA LEU A 59 -3.97 0.96 1.58
C LEU A 59 -2.87 0.64 0.57
N VAL A 60 -2.63 -0.64 0.32
CA VAL A 60 -1.71 -1.08 -0.73
C VAL A 60 -2.51 -1.45 -1.98
N THR A 61 -2.27 -0.73 -3.06
CA THR A 61 -2.97 -0.92 -4.34
C THR A 61 -2.02 -1.35 -5.46
N SER A 62 -1.86 -0.58 -6.51
CA SER A 62 -0.93 -0.87 -7.61
C SER A 62 -0.65 0.38 -8.45
N ILE A 63 0.53 0.49 -9.04
CA ILE A 63 0.75 1.36 -10.20
C ILE A 63 -0.20 0.93 -11.32
N GLY A 64 -0.75 1.90 -12.04
CA GLY A 64 -1.83 1.70 -13.01
C GLY A 64 -3.20 2.08 -12.46
N THR A 65 -3.35 2.29 -11.14
CA THR A 65 -4.61 2.74 -10.53
C THR A 65 -4.76 4.25 -10.70
N GLY A 66 -5.96 4.69 -11.08
CA GLY A 66 -6.33 6.10 -11.13
C GLY A 66 -5.44 6.93 -12.06
N ASP A 67 -4.81 7.96 -11.51
CA ASP A 67 -3.94 8.90 -12.23
C ASP A 67 -2.60 8.30 -12.68
N SER A 68 -2.25 7.09 -12.25
CA SER A 68 -1.09 6.35 -12.76
C SER A 68 -1.40 5.37 -13.90
N LYS A 69 -2.60 5.45 -14.49
CA LYS A 69 -3.10 4.55 -15.53
C LYS A 69 -2.15 4.40 -16.73
N SER A 70 -1.45 5.45 -17.11
CA SER A 70 -0.52 5.47 -18.25
C SER A 70 0.91 5.01 -17.94
N ALA A 71 1.21 4.72 -16.67
CA ALA A 71 2.57 4.36 -16.26
C ALA A 71 2.98 2.93 -16.67
N PRO A 72 2.15 1.88 -16.52
CA PRO A 72 2.53 0.55 -16.97
C PRO A 72 2.46 0.43 -18.52
N PRO A 73 3.23 -0.48 -19.12
CA PRO A 73 3.06 -0.84 -20.53
C PRO A 73 1.61 -1.23 -20.82
N GLN A 74 1.09 -0.84 -22.00
CA GLN A 74 -0.34 -1.02 -22.36
C GLN A 74 -0.82 -2.47 -22.20
N ASN A 75 -0.04 -3.45 -22.65
CA ASN A 75 -0.38 -4.86 -22.52
C ASN A 75 -0.45 -5.32 -21.05
N VAL A 76 0.31 -4.73 -20.17
CA VAL A 76 0.25 -5.00 -18.72
C VAL A 76 -0.99 -4.37 -18.12
N TYR A 77 -1.28 -3.12 -18.51
CA TYR A 77 -2.49 -2.43 -18.08
C TYR A 77 -3.74 -3.22 -18.48
N ASP A 78 -3.86 -3.60 -19.77
CA ASP A 78 -5.03 -4.33 -20.30
C ASP A 78 -5.27 -5.64 -19.54
N ALA A 79 -4.20 -6.36 -19.17
CA ALA A 79 -4.30 -7.59 -18.41
C ALA A 79 -4.76 -7.40 -16.96
N LEU A 80 -4.46 -6.24 -16.37
CA LEU A 80 -4.75 -5.91 -14.97
C LEU A 80 -5.96 -4.98 -14.81
N GLU A 81 -6.48 -4.41 -15.90
CA GLU A 81 -7.56 -3.42 -15.86
C GLU A 81 -8.71 -3.77 -14.92
N PRO A 82 -9.23 -5.02 -14.87
CA PRO A 82 -10.33 -5.36 -13.97
C PRO A 82 -9.99 -5.12 -12.49
N VAL A 83 -8.78 -5.44 -12.05
CA VAL A 83 -8.36 -5.20 -10.65
C VAL A 83 -7.99 -3.74 -10.41
N LEU A 84 -7.43 -3.05 -11.41
CA LEU A 84 -7.04 -1.65 -11.27
C LEU A 84 -8.24 -0.72 -11.10
N ILE A 85 -9.34 -0.98 -11.83
CA ILE A 85 -10.62 -0.26 -11.68
C ILE A 85 -11.19 -0.48 -10.27
N GLU A 86 -11.14 -1.71 -9.77
CA GLU A 86 -11.67 -1.99 -8.43
C GLU A 86 -10.78 -1.36 -7.34
N LYS A 87 -9.46 -1.36 -7.50
CA LYS A 87 -8.55 -0.65 -6.60
C LYS A 87 -8.82 0.85 -6.55
N GLU A 88 -9.10 1.48 -7.69
CA GLU A 88 -9.44 2.90 -7.76
C GLU A 88 -10.68 3.24 -6.91
N LYS A 89 -11.72 2.40 -6.95
CA LYS A 89 -12.91 2.59 -6.10
C LYS A 89 -12.57 2.59 -4.62
N ALA A 90 -11.69 1.71 -4.17
CA ALA A 90 -11.24 1.65 -2.78
C ALA A 90 -10.38 2.88 -2.41
N GLU A 91 -9.50 3.34 -3.31
CA GLU A 91 -8.71 4.56 -3.10
C GLU A 91 -9.59 5.80 -2.95
N GLU A 92 -10.57 5.95 -3.86
CA GLU A 92 -11.51 7.08 -3.81
C GLU A 92 -12.37 7.05 -2.55
N HIS A 93 -12.86 5.87 -2.16
CA HIS A 93 -13.59 5.71 -0.91
C HIS A 93 -12.75 6.12 0.30
N LEU A 94 -11.50 5.64 0.37
CA LEU A 94 -10.58 5.99 1.46
C LEU A 94 -10.32 7.51 1.52
N LYS A 95 -10.04 8.15 0.38
CA LYS A 95 -9.83 9.60 0.31
C LYS A 95 -11.05 10.39 0.78
N ASN A 96 -12.25 9.96 0.36
CA ASN A 96 -13.50 10.62 0.72
C ASN A 96 -13.81 10.49 2.21
N ILE A 97 -13.72 9.28 2.77
CA ILE A 97 -14.01 9.05 4.18
C ILE A 97 -12.94 9.66 5.09
N ALA A 98 -11.68 9.69 4.64
CA ALA A 98 -10.61 10.37 5.35
C ALA A 98 -10.89 11.86 5.49
N LYS A 99 -11.31 12.51 4.42
CA LYS A 99 -11.72 13.92 4.43
C LYS A 99 -12.95 14.17 5.32
N GLU A 100 -13.94 13.26 5.27
CA GLU A 100 -15.20 13.40 6.05
C GLU A 100 -14.96 13.16 7.55
N LYS A 101 -14.18 12.17 7.92
CA LYS A 101 -14.01 11.73 9.31
C LYS A 101 -12.74 12.24 9.98
N GLY A 102 -11.86 12.91 9.23
CA GLY A 102 -10.59 13.43 9.77
C GLY A 102 -9.61 12.33 10.16
N ILE A 103 -9.56 11.23 9.39
CA ILE A 103 -8.58 10.17 9.58
C ILE A 103 -7.40 10.36 8.63
N ASP A 104 -6.23 9.95 9.04
CA ASP A 104 -5.05 9.92 8.18
C ASP A 104 -5.11 8.72 7.22
N PHE A 105 -4.62 8.91 6.00
CA PHE A 105 -4.46 7.82 5.06
C PHE A 105 -3.12 7.89 4.34
N VAL A 106 -2.66 6.75 3.87
CA VAL A 106 -1.60 6.63 2.85
C VAL A 106 -2.03 5.57 1.85
N ILE A 107 -1.83 5.85 0.56
CA ILE A 107 -2.00 4.87 -0.50
C ILE A 107 -0.62 4.56 -1.06
N VAL A 108 -0.23 3.30 -1.01
CA VAL A 108 1.03 2.80 -1.58
C VAL A 108 0.68 2.00 -2.82
N ARG A 109 1.20 2.43 -3.97
CA ARG A 109 1.03 1.80 -5.29
C ARG A 109 2.32 1.09 -5.70
N PRO A 110 2.51 -0.19 -5.43
CA PRO A 110 3.68 -0.93 -5.90
C PRO A 110 3.66 -1.15 -7.42
N GLY A 111 4.85 -1.26 -8.00
CA GLY A 111 5.06 -1.84 -9.32
C GLY A 111 4.89 -3.36 -9.34
N GLY A 112 5.36 -4.02 -10.41
CA GLY A 112 5.30 -5.47 -10.56
C GLY A 112 6.00 -6.21 -9.42
N LEU A 113 5.24 -7.01 -8.66
CA LEU A 113 5.73 -7.65 -7.43
C LEU A 113 6.60 -8.87 -7.70
N LYS A 114 7.80 -8.89 -7.12
CA LYS A 114 8.73 -10.02 -7.10
C LYS A 114 8.81 -10.65 -5.70
N SER A 115 9.20 -11.92 -5.63
CA SER A 115 9.28 -12.69 -4.36
C SER A 115 10.71 -13.02 -3.93
N GLU A 116 11.71 -12.58 -4.68
CA GLU A 116 13.12 -12.69 -4.32
C GLU A 116 13.45 -11.76 -3.13
N PRO A 117 14.56 -11.94 -2.45
CA PRO A 117 14.98 -11.07 -1.35
C PRO A 117 15.07 -9.60 -1.76
N ARG A 118 14.83 -8.71 -0.80
CA ARG A 118 14.86 -7.25 -0.99
C ARG A 118 16.21 -6.75 -1.55
N THR A 119 16.13 -5.69 -2.33
CA THR A 119 17.31 -5.05 -2.93
C THR A 119 17.86 -3.88 -2.09
N ASN A 120 17.05 -3.28 -1.25
CA ASN A 120 17.31 -2.02 -0.54
C ASN A 120 17.51 -0.79 -1.46
N THR A 121 17.12 -0.90 -2.74
CA THR A 121 17.14 0.20 -3.73
C THR A 121 15.74 0.72 -4.05
N ALA A 122 14.73 0.15 -3.39
CA ALA A 122 13.35 0.55 -3.53
C ALA A 122 13.08 1.93 -2.90
N VAL A 123 12.22 2.71 -3.56
CA VAL A 123 11.88 4.07 -3.18
C VAL A 123 10.40 4.34 -3.33
N LEU A 124 9.93 5.40 -2.67
CA LEU A 124 8.62 6.00 -2.87
C LEU A 124 8.74 7.28 -3.71
N THR A 125 7.71 7.58 -4.48
CA THR A 125 7.60 8.84 -5.23
C THR A 125 6.15 9.24 -5.43
N GLU A 126 5.88 10.54 -5.51
CA GLU A 126 4.58 11.09 -5.90
C GLU A 126 4.42 11.12 -7.44
N ASN A 127 5.44 10.75 -8.20
CA ASN A 127 5.36 10.70 -9.66
C ASN A 127 4.46 9.54 -10.11
N THR A 128 3.41 9.85 -10.84
CA THR A 128 2.40 8.90 -11.34
C THR A 128 2.78 8.23 -12.66
N ASN A 129 3.90 8.62 -13.28
CA ASN A 129 4.33 8.11 -14.59
C ASN A 129 5.51 7.13 -14.50
N VAL A 130 5.90 6.74 -13.28
CA VAL A 130 6.96 5.74 -13.10
C VAL A 130 6.36 4.34 -13.04
N CYS A 131 7.02 3.36 -13.65
CA CYS A 131 6.67 1.96 -13.54
C CYS A 131 7.92 1.09 -13.57
N GLY A 132 7.86 -0.04 -12.90
CA GLY A 132 8.94 -1.00 -12.79
C GLY A 132 8.53 -2.19 -11.96
N ALA A 133 9.51 -2.99 -11.53
CA ALA A 133 9.28 -4.06 -10.58
C ALA A 133 9.75 -3.63 -9.17
N ILE A 134 9.32 -4.39 -8.15
CA ILE A 134 9.71 -4.19 -6.76
C ILE A 134 9.54 -5.50 -5.98
N HIS A 135 10.40 -5.76 -5.01
CA HIS A 135 10.27 -6.94 -4.16
C HIS A 135 9.26 -6.73 -3.03
N ARG A 136 8.49 -7.78 -2.69
CA ARG A 136 7.47 -7.72 -1.64
C ARG A 136 8.03 -7.29 -0.30
N GLU A 137 9.25 -7.70 0.03
CA GLU A 137 9.93 -7.28 1.26
C GLU A 137 10.24 -5.78 1.27
N ASP A 138 10.63 -5.20 0.12
CA ASP A 138 10.84 -3.76 0.01
C ASP A 138 9.50 -2.99 0.12
N VAL A 139 8.43 -3.49 -0.51
CA VAL A 139 7.09 -2.90 -0.33
C VAL A 139 6.68 -2.91 1.13
N ALA A 140 6.90 -4.01 1.84
CA ALA A 140 6.57 -4.11 3.26
C ALA A 140 7.36 -3.08 4.08
N ALA A 141 8.68 -2.94 3.83
CA ALA A 141 9.53 -1.97 4.51
C ALA A 141 9.07 -0.53 4.27
N LEU A 142 8.82 -0.14 3.00
CA LEU A 142 8.32 1.18 2.63
C LEU A 142 6.93 1.47 3.23
N THR A 143 6.04 0.48 3.22
CA THR A 143 4.71 0.59 3.83
C THR A 143 4.81 0.83 5.34
N MET A 144 5.71 0.13 6.03
CA MET A 144 5.93 0.35 7.47
C MET A 144 6.51 1.74 7.76
N MET A 145 7.38 2.26 6.91
CA MET A 145 7.82 3.67 7.03
C MET A 145 6.63 4.63 6.92
N CYS A 146 5.71 4.39 5.99
CA CYS A 146 4.49 5.18 5.86
C CYS A 146 3.57 5.08 7.10
N VAL A 147 3.51 3.92 7.76
CA VAL A 147 2.76 3.76 9.02
C VAL A 147 3.35 4.64 10.12
N LEU A 148 4.67 4.64 10.26
CA LEU A 148 5.38 5.24 11.39
C LEU A 148 5.63 6.74 11.24
N LYS A 149 5.49 7.31 10.04
CA LYS A 149 5.86 8.70 9.75
C LYS A 149 4.66 9.49 9.23
N ASP A 150 4.36 10.58 9.90
CA ASP A 150 3.24 11.47 9.55
C ASP A 150 3.45 12.21 8.24
N LYS A 151 4.70 12.36 7.79
CA LYS A 151 5.02 12.99 6.50
C LYS A 151 4.32 12.32 5.31
N ALA A 152 4.02 11.02 5.42
CA ALA A 152 3.29 10.27 4.40
C ALA A 152 1.76 10.47 4.47
N ASN A 153 1.22 11.07 5.53
CA ASN A 153 -0.22 11.24 5.69
C ASN A 153 -0.82 12.07 4.54
N GLY A 154 -1.94 11.62 4.00
CA GLY A 154 -2.62 12.22 2.86
C GLY A 154 -1.95 11.96 1.50
N LYS A 155 -0.93 11.12 1.43
CA LYS A 155 -0.17 10.87 0.21
C LYS A 155 -0.62 9.62 -0.54
N VAL A 156 -0.49 9.69 -1.88
CA VAL A 156 -0.54 8.56 -2.81
C VAL A 156 0.85 8.40 -3.39
N LEU A 157 1.48 7.27 -3.14
CA LEU A 157 2.91 7.06 -3.39
C LEU A 157 3.12 5.82 -4.27
N SER A 158 3.74 6.00 -5.43
CA SER A 158 4.26 4.89 -6.22
C SER A 158 5.48 4.29 -5.54
N ALA A 159 5.56 2.96 -5.48
CA ALA A 159 6.67 2.22 -4.90
C ALA A 159 7.37 1.40 -5.99
N VAL A 160 8.63 1.71 -6.27
CA VAL A 160 9.44 1.08 -7.32
C VAL A 160 10.85 0.83 -6.84
N ASP A 161 11.50 -0.15 -7.45
CA ASP A 161 12.93 -0.35 -7.29
C ASP A 161 13.69 0.39 -8.40
N LYS A 162 14.55 1.33 -8.03
CA LYS A 162 15.35 2.12 -9.00
C LYS A 162 16.16 1.27 -9.97
N ALA A 163 16.60 0.08 -9.54
CA ALA A 163 17.34 -0.85 -10.38
C ALA A 163 16.44 -1.66 -11.35
N GLN A 164 15.12 -1.55 -11.25
CA GLN A 164 14.17 -2.39 -11.97
C GLN A 164 13.06 -1.58 -12.67
N LEU A 165 13.32 -0.32 -12.99
CA LEU A 165 12.43 0.52 -13.78
C LEU A 165 12.33 0.00 -15.22
N PHE A 166 11.14 0.08 -15.82
CA PHE A 166 10.95 -0.31 -17.24
C PHE A 166 11.52 0.73 -18.17
N ASP A 167 11.31 2.01 -17.87
CA ASP A 167 12.02 3.14 -18.45
C ASP A 167 12.82 3.80 -17.33
N GLN A 168 13.79 4.63 -17.66
CA GLN A 168 14.58 5.35 -16.65
C GLN A 168 14.18 6.83 -16.60
N PRO A 169 12.94 7.16 -16.19
CA PRO A 169 12.53 8.54 -16.02
C PRO A 169 13.28 9.17 -14.86
N GLU A 170 13.60 10.45 -14.98
CA GLU A 170 14.00 11.23 -13.82
C GLU A 170 12.77 11.49 -12.96
N PHE A 171 12.86 11.26 -11.67
CA PHE A 171 11.80 11.57 -10.72
C PHE A 171 12.37 11.86 -9.32
N GLU A 172 11.61 12.64 -8.57
CA GLU A 172 11.95 12.93 -7.18
C GLU A 172 11.56 11.77 -6.27
N VAL A 173 12.49 11.39 -5.40
CA VAL A 173 12.22 10.41 -4.33
C VAL A 173 11.45 11.10 -3.21
N PHE A 174 10.37 10.49 -2.78
CA PHE A 174 9.65 10.93 -1.60
C PHE A 174 10.34 10.38 -0.35
N GLU A 175 11.07 11.27 0.31
CA GLU A 175 11.79 10.93 1.55
C GLU A 175 10.80 10.93 2.73
N VAL A 176 10.43 9.75 3.20
CA VAL A 176 9.51 9.59 4.36
C VAL A 176 10.16 10.07 5.66
N GLY A 177 11.48 10.16 5.69
CA GLY A 177 12.31 10.44 6.85
C GLY A 177 13.04 9.18 7.33
N ASP A 178 13.86 9.31 8.37
CA ASP A 178 14.59 8.16 8.92
C ASP A 178 13.58 7.12 9.41
N GLY A 179 13.54 5.98 8.72
CA GLY A 179 12.72 4.82 9.08
C GLY A 179 13.31 4.12 10.30
N PRO A 180 12.58 3.20 10.93
CA PRO A 180 13.19 2.25 11.83
C PRO A 180 14.27 1.49 11.05
N LEU A 181 15.40 1.26 11.69
CA LEU A 181 16.44 0.37 11.16
C LEU A 181 15.75 -0.93 10.70
N SER A 182 16.12 -1.44 9.54
CA SER A 182 15.57 -2.74 9.12
C SER A 182 15.93 -3.76 10.21
N PRO A 183 15.08 -4.77 10.46
CA PRO A 183 15.40 -5.81 11.44
C PRO A 183 16.78 -6.45 11.24
N THR A 184 17.28 -6.45 9.99
CA THR A 184 18.62 -6.90 9.62
C THR A 184 19.72 -5.93 10.07
N GLN A 185 19.46 -4.63 10.05
CA GLN A 185 20.42 -3.61 10.50
C GLN A 185 20.50 -3.59 12.04
N GLU A 186 19.34 -3.69 12.74
CA GLU A 186 19.34 -3.82 14.21
C GLU A 186 20.01 -5.10 14.68
N ALA A 187 19.79 -6.24 13.99
CA ALA A 187 20.44 -7.49 14.30
C ALA A 187 21.96 -7.42 14.09
N THR A 188 22.41 -6.69 13.06
CA THR A 188 23.84 -6.51 12.76
C THR A 188 24.51 -5.57 13.77
N GLU A 189 23.85 -4.47 14.14
CA GLU A 189 24.39 -3.55 15.17
C GLU A 189 24.41 -4.20 16.56
N ASN A 190 23.42 -5.02 16.90
CA ASN A 190 23.39 -5.73 18.19
C ASN A 190 24.38 -6.91 18.24
N ALA A 191 24.75 -7.49 17.10
CA ALA A 191 25.76 -8.54 17.03
C ALA A 191 27.22 -8.00 17.08
N LEU A 192 27.39 -6.69 16.87
CA LEU A 192 28.71 -6.00 16.92
C LEU A 192 28.98 -5.34 18.28
N LYS A 193 28.05 -5.40 19.22
CA LYS A 193 28.20 -4.94 20.62
C LYS A 193 28.41 -6.14 21.54
#